data_11066aa7a370ab169435586f4e5868af
#
_entry.id   11066aa7a370ab169435586f4e5868af
#
_cell.length_a   1.000
_cell.length_b   1.000
_cell.length_c   1.000
_cell.angle_alpha   90.00
_cell.angle_beta   90.00
_cell.angle_gamma   90.00
#
_symmetry.space_group_name_H-M   'P 1'
#
loop_
_entity.id
_entity.type
_entity.pdbx_description
1 polymer ?
#
loop_
_entity_poly.entity_id
_entity_poly.type
_entity_poly.pdbx_seq_one_letter_code
_entity_poly.pdbx_strand_id
1 'polypeptide(L)'
;GYVPGLMRSLNKIKSFTSFLQVLRAKADYLSVKELLNEIIEETGYVADLQAEGTEEAAARIENIDELISKIADYEESAEQPSLGGFLQEVALVSDIDSVDEESEYVLLMTLHSAKGLEFPNVFLAGMEDGIFPSYMTITGDDPSELEEERRL
;
A
#
# COMPACT_ATOMS: atom_id res chain seq x y z
N GLY A 1 0.48 12.31 29.06
CA GLY A 1 -0.86 12.43 29.65
C GLY A 1 -1.47 11.06 29.90
N TYR A 2 -2.29 10.93 30.93
CA TYR A 2 -3.02 9.70 31.26
C TYR A 2 -4.20 9.51 30.28
N VAL A 3 -4.23 8.37 29.58
CA VAL A 3 -5.36 7.99 28.73
C VAL A 3 -6.04 6.78 29.36
N PRO A 4 -7.28 6.90 29.86
CA PRO A 4 -8.01 5.78 30.45
C PRO A 4 -8.15 4.62 29.46
N GLY A 5 -7.90 3.38 29.90
CA GLY A 5 -8.00 2.16 29.05
C GLY A 5 -6.74 1.74 28.31
N LEU A 6 -5.73 2.60 28.16
CA LEU A 6 -4.50 2.30 27.41
C LEU A 6 -3.48 1.46 28.21
N MET A 7 -3.67 1.29 29.51
CA MET A 7 -2.69 0.63 30.40
C MET A 7 -2.32 -0.81 29.95
N ARG A 8 -3.30 -1.57 29.42
CA ARG A 8 -3.06 -2.95 28.95
C ARG A 8 -2.22 -3.00 27.66
N SER A 9 -2.29 -1.96 26.84
CA SER A 9 -1.58 -1.86 25.56
C SER A 9 -0.30 -1.04 25.64
N LEU A 10 -0.01 -0.42 26.79
CA LEU A 10 1.11 0.51 26.95
C LEU A 10 2.47 -0.12 26.59
N ASN A 11 2.69 -1.38 27.00
CA ASN A 11 3.94 -2.06 26.69
C ASN A 11 4.08 -2.36 25.19
N LYS A 12 2.99 -2.77 24.52
CA LYS A 12 2.97 -2.99 23.06
C LYS A 12 3.25 -1.70 22.31
N ILE A 13 2.63 -0.58 22.73
CA ILE A 13 2.86 0.74 22.15
C ILE A 13 4.32 1.18 22.35
N LYS A 14 4.87 1.00 23.53
CA LYS A 14 6.27 1.32 23.79
C LYS A 14 7.23 0.48 22.95
N SER A 15 7.00 -0.83 22.84
CA SER A 15 7.80 -1.71 21.98
C SER A 15 7.75 -1.26 20.52
N PHE A 16 6.56 -0.94 20.01
CA PHE A 16 6.38 -0.45 18.66
C PHE A 16 7.06 0.91 18.43
N THR A 17 6.92 1.85 19.36
CA THR A 17 7.59 3.16 19.23
C THR A 17 9.11 3.04 19.32
N SER A 18 9.63 2.14 20.17
CA SER A 18 11.07 1.87 20.24
C SER A 18 11.58 1.24 18.95
N PHE A 19 10.85 0.29 18.38
CA PHE A 19 11.14 -0.29 17.07
C PHE A 19 11.22 0.78 15.97
N LEU A 20 10.23 1.67 15.88
CA LEU A 20 10.26 2.77 14.91
C LEU A 20 11.43 3.74 15.13
N GLN A 21 11.81 3.99 16.38
CA GLN A 21 12.98 4.86 16.68
C GLN A 21 14.29 4.21 16.22
N VAL A 22 14.44 2.90 16.40
CA VAL A 22 15.62 2.16 15.90
C VAL A 22 15.68 2.18 14.39
N LEU A 23 14.56 1.92 13.69
CA LEU A 23 14.50 1.98 12.22
C LEU A 23 14.83 3.38 11.69
N ARG A 24 14.31 4.45 12.33
CA ARG A 24 14.65 5.84 11.95
C ARG A 24 16.15 6.11 12.08
N ALA A 25 16.78 5.65 13.14
CA ALA A 25 18.22 5.81 13.30
C ALA A 25 19.01 4.98 12.27
N LYS A 26 18.51 3.80 11.89
CA LYS A 26 19.11 2.95 10.85
C LYS A 26 18.94 3.53 9.45
N ALA A 27 17.85 4.25 9.17
CA ALA A 27 17.61 4.90 7.87
C ALA A 27 18.66 5.96 7.49
N ASP A 28 19.43 6.45 8.46
CA ASP A 28 20.50 7.43 8.21
C ASP A 28 21.77 6.80 7.58
N TYR A 29 21.92 5.46 7.65
CA TYR A 29 23.13 4.76 7.17
C TYR A 29 22.89 3.46 6.41
N LEU A 30 21.69 2.86 6.49
CA LEU A 30 21.32 1.70 5.67
C LEU A 30 20.81 2.16 4.31
N SER A 31 21.01 1.33 3.28
CA SER A 31 20.33 1.49 2.01
C SER A 31 18.81 1.24 2.16
N VAL A 32 18.01 1.69 1.20
CA VAL A 32 16.55 1.49 1.24
C VAL A 32 16.20 0.01 1.25
N LYS A 33 16.94 -0.79 0.49
CA LYS A 33 16.79 -2.26 0.43
C LYS A 33 17.15 -2.92 1.77
N GLU A 34 18.27 -2.52 2.37
CA GLU A 34 18.68 -3.04 3.66
C GLU A 34 17.66 -2.67 4.75
N LEU A 35 17.14 -1.44 4.72
CA LEU A 35 16.11 -1.00 5.66
C LEU A 35 14.81 -1.80 5.51
N LEU A 36 14.37 -2.09 4.28
CA LEU A 36 13.19 -2.92 4.06
C LEU A 36 13.41 -4.35 4.56
N ASN A 37 14.57 -4.96 4.28
CA ASN A 37 14.90 -6.29 4.76
C ASN A 37 14.89 -6.37 6.30
N GLU A 38 15.44 -5.36 6.97
CA GLU A 38 15.40 -5.24 8.42
C GLU A 38 13.96 -5.18 8.96
N ILE A 39 13.08 -4.41 8.29
CA ILE A 39 11.65 -4.34 8.66
C ILE A 39 10.99 -5.72 8.53
N ILE A 40 11.23 -6.41 7.42
CA ILE A 40 10.66 -7.74 7.15
C ILE A 40 11.12 -8.74 8.21
N GLU A 41 12.41 -8.75 8.52
CA GLU A 41 13.01 -9.68 9.46
C GLU A 41 12.53 -9.42 10.90
N GLU A 42 12.61 -8.18 11.37
CA GLU A 42 12.23 -7.79 12.72
C GLU A 42 10.73 -7.91 13.00
N THR A 43 9.89 -7.74 11.97
CA THR A 43 8.43 -7.93 12.10
C THR A 43 8.02 -9.39 11.97
N GLY A 44 8.83 -10.23 11.33
CA GLY A 44 8.48 -11.61 11.01
C GLY A 44 7.36 -11.75 9.97
N TYR A 45 7.03 -10.66 9.24
CA TYR A 45 5.84 -10.59 8.37
C TYR A 45 5.83 -11.69 7.30
N VAL A 46 6.97 -11.94 6.63
CA VAL A 46 7.07 -13.00 5.61
C VAL A 46 6.96 -14.39 6.25
N ALA A 47 7.53 -14.58 7.46
CA ALA A 47 7.40 -15.85 8.17
C ALA A 47 5.94 -16.15 8.57
N ASP A 48 5.20 -15.13 8.98
CA ASP A 48 3.77 -15.25 9.29
C ASP A 48 2.96 -15.61 8.03
N LEU A 49 3.21 -14.95 6.88
CA LEU A 49 2.57 -15.28 5.60
C LEU A 49 2.90 -16.71 5.13
N GLN A 50 4.15 -17.16 5.29
CA GLN A 50 4.55 -18.54 4.97
C GLN A 50 3.81 -19.56 5.86
N ALA A 51 3.62 -19.23 7.14
CA ALA A 51 2.90 -20.09 8.07
C ALA A 51 1.39 -20.16 7.77
N GLU A 52 0.82 -19.11 7.19
CA GLU A 52 -0.58 -19.07 6.73
C GLU A 52 -0.83 -20.07 5.58
N GLY A 53 0.11 -20.21 4.64
CA GLY A 53 0.12 -21.24 3.60
C GLY A 53 -1.03 -21.13 2.58
N THR A 54 -1.63 -19.95 2.40
CA THR A 54 -2.72 -19.68 1.45
C THR A 54 -2.16 -19.14 0.13
N GLU A 55 -2.91 -19.25 -0.96
CA GLU A 55 -2.57 -18.62 -2.25
C GLU A 55 -2.50 -17.10 -2.11
N GLU A 56 -3.36 -16.51 -1.28
CA GLU A 56 -3.34 -15.08 -1.01
C GLU A 56 -2.06 -14.65 -0.27
N ALA A 57 -1.59 -15.44 0.70
CA ALA A 57 -0.34 -15.19 1.38
C ALA A 57 0.87 -15.31 0.43
N ALA A 58 0.85 -16.27 -0.49
CA ALA A 58 1.88 -16.42 -1.52
C ALA A 58 1.93 -15.19 -2.44
N ALA A 59 0.78 -14.68 -2.91
CA ALA A 59 0.71 -13.46 -3.72
C ALA A 59 1.24 -12.22 -2.96
N ARG A 60 1.00 -12.13 -1.66
CA ARG A 60 1.57 -11.04 -0.83
C ARG A 60 3.09 -11.14 -0.71
N ILE A 61 3.65 -12.34 -0.66
CA ILE A 61 5.10 -12.54 -0.67
C ILE A 61 5.69 -12.11 -2.02
N GLU A 62 5.05 -12.47 -3.14
CA GLU A 62 5.46 -12.01 -4.47
C GLU A 62 5.47 -10.48 -4.58
N ASN A 63 4.45 -9.80 -4.05
CA ASN A 63 4.41 -8.33 -4.01
C ASN A 63 5.57 -7.73 -3.19
N ILE A 64 6.01 -8.40 -2.11
CA ILE A 64 7.19 -7.97 -1.35
C ILE A 64 8.47 -8.14 -2.17
N ASP A 65 8.61 -9.26 -2.89
CA ASP A 65 9.77 -9.54 -3.74
C ASP A 65 9.84 -8.53 -4.92
N GLU A 66 8.69 -8.17 -5.50
CA GLU A 66 8.61 -7.11 -6.50
C GLU A 66 9.01 -5.74 -5.93
N LEU A 67 8.58 -5.41 -4.71
CA LEU A 67 8.99 -4.17 -4.04
C LEU A 67 10.49 -4.14 -3.80
N ILE A 68 11.10 -5.26 -3.36
CA ILE A 68 12.55 -5.37 -3.19
C ILE A 68 13.28 -5.16 -4.52
N SER A 69 12.74 -5.71 -5.60
CA SER A 69 13.30 -5.54 -6.96
C SER A 69 13.23 -4.08 -7.42
N LYS A 70 12.09 -3.41 -7.25
CA LYS A 70 11.93 -1.97 -7.57
C LYS A 70 12.88 -1.09 -6.77
N ILE A 71 13.11 -1.41 -5.49
CA ILE A 71 14.10 -0.68 -4.67
C ILE A 71 15.51 -0.89 -5.21
N ALA A 72 15.87 -2.10 -5.63
CA ALA A 72 17.19 -2.36 -6.20
C ALA A 72 17.41 -1.57 -7.50
N ASP A 73 16.43 -1.54 -8.40
CA ASP A 73 16.47 -0.75 -9.63
C ASP A 73 16.60 0.76 -9.34
N TYR A 74 15.86 1.25 -8.35
CA TYR A 74 15.99 2.64 -7.89
C TYR A 74 17.39 2.94 -7.36
N GLU A 75 17.95 2.07 -6.51
CA GLU A 75 19.30 2.25 -5.94
C GLU A 75 20.40 2.24 -7.01
N GLU A 76 20.22 1.49 -8.11
CA GLU A 76 21.16 1.46 -9.24
C GLU A 76 21.05 2.71 -10.13
N SER A 77 19.85 3.27 -10.27
CA SER A 77 19.60 4.40 -11.18
C SER A 77 19.77 5.78 -10.54
N ALA A 78 19.57 5.91 -9.24
CA ALA A 78 19.63 7.18 -8.54
C ALA A 78 21.07 7.59 -8.21
N GLU A 79 21.44 8.85 -8.47
CA GLU A 79 22.76 9.38 -8.09
C GLU A 79 22.99 9.38 -6.56
N GLN A 80 21.96 9.61 -5.80
CA GLN A 80 21.98 9.61 -4.33
C GLN A 80 20.71 8.93 -3.81
N PRO A 81 20.70 7.60 -3.78
CA PRO A 81 19.51 6.86 -3.33
C PRO A 81 19.22 7.16 -1.85
N SER A 82 17.94 7.40 -1.56
CA SER A 82 17.45 7.68 -0.22
C SER A 82 16.01 7.20 -0.05
N LEU A 83 15.61 6.90 1.19
CA LEU A 83 14.22 6.53 1.48
C LEU A 83 13.23 7.61 1.03
N GLY A 84 13.56 8.89 1.26
CA GLY A 84 12.71 10.01 0.83
C GLY A 84 12.56 10.09 -0.68
N GLY A 85 13.65 9.89 -1.43
CA GLY A 85 13.64 9.87 -2.89
C GLY A 85 12.84 8.69 -3.43
N PHE A 86 13.02 7.49 -2.88
CA PHE A 86 12.23 6.31 -3.27
C PHE A 86 10.73 6.52 -3.03
N LEU A 87 10.33 7.01 -1.86
CA LEU A 87 8.93 7.28 -1.55
C LEU A 87 8.33 8.36 -2.47
N GLN A 88 9.11 9.34 -2.87
CA GLN A 88 8.68 10.36 -3.84
C GLN A 88 8.51 9.76 -5.23
N GLU A 89 9.42 8.90 -5.69
CA GLU A 89 9.31 8.20 -6.97
C GLU A 89 8.07 7.30 -7.00
N VAL A 90 7.86 6.47 -5.97
CA VAL A 90 6.66 5.62 -5.86
C VAL A 90 5.36 6.45 -5.83
N ALA A 91 5.37 7.61 -5.18
CA ALA A 91 4.20 8.50 -5.14
C ALA A 91 3.91 9.19 -6.49
N LEU A 92 4.93 9.33 -7.35
CA LEU A 92 4.78 9.91 -8.69
C LEU A 92 4.40 8.88 -9.74
N VAL A 93 4.78 7.61 -9.54
CA VAL A 93 4.41 6.51 -10.45
C VAL A 93 2.99 6.07 -10.10
N SER A 94 2.01 6.69 -10.73
CA SER A 94 0.70 6.06 -10.92
C SER A 94 0.85 4.98 -11.99
N ASP A 95 0.19 3.83 -11.85
CA ASP A 95 0.18 2.77 -12.88
C ASP A 95 -0.21 3.28 -14.29
N ILE A 96 -0.74 4.49 -14.35
CA ILE A 96 -1.17 5.20 -15.57
C ILE A 96 0.00 5.92 -16.24
N ASP A 97 1.00 6.37 -15.49
CA ASP A 97 2.17 7.06 -16.07
C ASP A 97 3.08 6.11 -16.88
N SER A 98 2.88 4.80 -16.71
CA SER A 98 3.57 3.75 -17.50
C SER A 98 2.86 3.40 -18.81
N VAL A 99 1.69 4.00 -19.09
CA VAL A 99 0.91 3.70 -20.28
C VAL A 99 1.39 4.59 -21.43
N ASP A 100 1.86 3.97 -22.52
CA ASP A 100 2.26 4.64 -23.74
C ASP A 100 1.03 5.30 -24.42
N GLU A 101 0.94 6.63 -24.38
CA GLU A 101 -0.18 7.39 -24.94
C GLU A 101 -0.37 7.21 -26.46
N GLU A 102 0.65 6.69 -27.17
CA GLU A 102 0.56 6.46 -28.61
C GLU A 102 -0.02 5.09 -28.98
N SER A 103 -0.23 4.20 -28.00
CA SER A 103 -0.79 2.87 -28.21
C SER A 103 -2.31 2.85 -28.11
N GLU A 104 -2.97 2.10 -29.02
CA GLU A 104 -4.40 1.78 -28.88
C GLU A 104 -4.57 0.68 -27.83
N TYR A 105 -5.15 1.01 -26.66
CA TYR A 105 -5.36 0.06 -25.57
C TYR A 105 -6.72 0.25 -24.90
N VAL A 106 -7.17 -0.77 -24.21
CA VAL A 106 -8.29 -0.72 -23.26
C VAL A 106 -7.73 -0.84 -21.85
N LEU A 107 -7.92 0.19 -21.06
CA LEU A 107 -7.45 0.25 -19.67
C LEU A 107 -8.50 -0.36 -18.74
N LEU A 108 -8.10 -1.34 -17.94
CA LEU A 108 -8.93 -1.96 -16.91
C LEU A 108 -8.41 -1.52 -15.55
N MET A 109 -9.29 -0.94 -14.74
CA MET A 109 -8.93 -0.46 -13.41
C MET A 109 -10.11 -0.50 -12.46
N THR A 110 -9.83 -0.36 -11.17
CA THR A 110 -10.88 -0.17 -10.16
C THR A 110 -11.37 1.28 -10.16
N LEU A 111 -12.58 1.52 -9.63
CA LEU A 111 -13.08 2.90 -9.43
C LEU A 111 -12.17 3.71 -8.51
N HIS A 112 -11.57 3.08 -7.49
CA HIS A 112 -10.61 3.74 -6.61
C HIS A 112 -9.36 4.21 -7.35
N SER A 113 -8.83 3.39 -8.25
CA SER A 113 -7.68 3.74 -9.09
C SER A 113 -8.01 4.81 -10.13
N ALA A 114 -9.28 4.90 -10.57
CA ALA A 114 -9.74 5.88 -11.54
C ALA A 114 -10.04 7.25 -10.92
N LYS A 115 -10.07 7.37 -9.60
CA LYS A 115 -10.42 8.62 -8.92
C LYS A 115 -9.47 9.75 -9.28
N GLY A 116 -10.03 10.82 -9.83
CA GLY A 116 -9.27 12.01 -10.26
C GLY A 116 -8.69 11.93 -11.67
N LEU A 117 -8.94 10.84 -12.41
CA LEU A 117 -8.53 10.67 -13.78
C LEU A 117 -9.69 10.95 -14.74
N GLU A 118 -9.38 11.32 -15.96
CA GLU A 118 -10.35 11.62 -17.01
C GLU A 118 -10.07 10.80 -18.27
N PHE A 119 -11.10 10.15 -18.80
CA PHE A 119 -11.01 9.32 -20.00
C PHE A 119 -12.09 9.72 -21.01
N PRO A 120 -11.79 9.74 -22.32
CA PRO A 120 -12.78 10.10 -23.35
C PRO A 120 -13.92 9.09 -23.47
N ASN A 121 -13.70 7.83 -23.13
CA ASN A 121 -14.70 6.78 -23.13
C ASN A 121 -14.56 5.95 -21.85
N VAL A 122 -15.66 5.80 -21.11
CA VAL A 122 -15.69 5.08 -19.83
C VAL A 122 -16.81 4.05 -19.85
N PHE A 123 -16.48 2.82 -19.46
CA PHE A 123 -17.44 1.73 -19.27
C PHE A 123 -17.42 1.29 -17.81
N LEU A 124 -18.49 1.60 -17.07
CA LEU A 124 -18.64 1.17 -15.69
C LEU A 124 -19.34 -0.20 -15.67
N ALA A 125 -18.61 -1.23 -15.26
CA ALA A 125 -19.15 -2.57 -15.06
C ALA A 125 -19.42 -2.84 -13.58
N GLY A 126 -20.38 -3.73 -13.28
CA GLY A 126 -20.70 -4.09 -11.90
C GLY A 126 -21.45 -3.02 -11.11
N MET A 127 -22.17 -2.12 -11.78
CA MET A 127 -23.03 -1.11 -11.15
C MET A 127 -24.36 -1.75 -10.74
N GLU A 128 -24.30 -2.61 -9.74
CA GLU A 128 -25.47 -3.33 -9.20
C GLU A 128 -25.37 -3.46 -7.67
N ASP A 129 -26.53 -3.49 -7.03
CA ASP A 129 -26.65 -3.61 -5.57
C ASP A 129 -25.88 -4.83 -5.06
N GLY A 130 -24.99 -4.61 -4.09
CA GLY A 130 -24.15 -5.63 -3.50
C GLY A 130 -22.74 -5.71 -4.07
N ILE A 131 -22.49 -5.14 -5.26
CA ILE A 131 -21.16 -4.96 -5.83
C ILE A 131 -20.75 -3.49 -5.71
N PHE A 132 -21.52 -2.58 -6.33
CA PHE A 132 -21.34 -1.14 -6.20
C PHE A 132 -22.70 -0.45 -6.36
N PRO A 133 -23.29 0.07 -5.25
CA PRO A 133 -22.75 0.10 -3.88
C PRO A 133 -22.58 -1.29 -3.25
N SER A 134 -21.63 -1.40 -2.31
CA SER A 134 -21.34 -2.67 -1.64
C SER A 134 -22.52 -3.12 -0.76
N TYR A 135 -22.68 -4.44 -0.55
CA TYR A 135 -23.72 -4.95 0.31
C TYR A 135 -23.61 -4.42 1.75
N MET A 136 -22.40 -4.22 2.24
CA MET A 136 -22.16 -3.68 3.58
C MET A 136 -22.63 -2.24 3.69
N THR A 137 -22.36 -1.43 2.68
CA THR A 137 -22.79 -0.04 2.62
C THR A 137 -24.31 0.12 2.50
N ILE A 138 -24.97 -0.76 1.70
CA ILE A 138 -26.44 -0.73 1.55
C ILE A 138 -27.16 -1.14 2.83
N THR A 139 -26.61 -2.11 3.59
CA THR A 139 -27.22 -2.64 4.80
C THR A 139 -26.69 -1.97 6.08
N GLY A 140 -25.71 -1.11 5.97
CA GLY A 140 -25.14 -0.34 7.08
C GLY A 140 -26.12 0.69 7.64
N ASP A 141 -25.97 1.01 8.91
CA ASP A 141 -26.80 2.00 9.60
C ASP A 141 -26.34 3.47 9.34
N ASP A 142 -25.21 3.66 8.67
CA ASP A 142 -24.65 4.99 8.40
C ASP A 142 -24.88 5.41 6.93
N PRO A 143 -25.82 6.36 6.69
CA PRO A 143 -26.08 6.86 5.33
C PRO A 143 -24.87 7.57 4.69
N SER A 144 -23.86 7.97 5.48
CA SER A 144 -22.67 8.65 4.95
C SER A 144 -21.77 7.71 4.14
N GLU A 145 -21.77 6.40 4.45
CA GLU A 145 -20.99 5.40 3.71
C GLU A 145 -21.50 5.28 2.25
N LEU A 146 -22.81 5.30 2.04
CA LEU A 146 -23.38 5.29 0.69
C LEU A 146 -23.01 6.54 -0.11
N GLU A 147 -22.97 7.70 0.56
CA GLU A 147 -22.57 8.96 -0.06
C GLU A 147 -21.07 8.99 -0.37
N GLU A 148 -20.24 8.32 0.42
CA GLU A 148 -18.81 8.16 0.12
C GLU A 148 -18.58 7.27 -1.10
N GLU A 149 -19.27 6.13 -1.21
CA GLU A 149 -19.20 5.29 -2.42
C GLU A 149 -19.71 6.04 -3.67
N ARG A 150 -20.72 6.89 -3.53
CA ARG A 150 -21.20 7.73 -4.65
C ARG A 150 -20.18 8.77 -5.12
N ARG A 151 -19.22 9.15 -4.27
CA ARG A 151 -18.16 10.12 -4.58
C ARG A 151 -16.90 9.49 -5.17
N LEU A 152 -16.85 8.19 -5.22
CA LEU A 152 -15.75 7.45 -5.83
C LEU A 152 -15.77 7.65 -7.33
#